data_6806b3d64182ce8a7dd9e66a06ba1bbc
#
_entry.id   6806b3d64182ce8a7dd9e66a06ba1bbc
#
_cell.length_a   1.000
_cell.length_b   1.000
_cell.length_c   1.000
_cell.angle_alpha   90.00
_cell.angle_beta   90.00
_cell.angle_gamma   90.00
#
_symmetry.space_group_name_H-M   'P 1'
#
loop_
_entity.id
_entity.type
_entity.pdbx_description
1 polymer ?
#
loop_
_entity_poly.entity_id
_entity_poly.type
_entity_poly.pdbx_seq_one_letter_code
_entity_poly.pdbx_strand_id
1 'polypeptide(L)'
;MNIKISKRVSETIGVKLFKPWVNNTESWGWRHDADISLVSMNPTELNQFEKIFLDNQHVHGTKTILKDIATWRIALTGKTPKIRAIRNMKALMIGYLGKVEGHRIYKKYDSENETWLAYYVENMEYRPEVKSRDGHYTPPHLTMNVMWEEFGGKKSSAITFWPDDSIGFTVIEALARKNFYAETPEYRERYLAEAKRFGETIPQIGKQFWAAGNATDNLDGNKTRKDSWYWRNTNTLPMEKNGSKSRVVVDVFVENEKDRDRDREESINEYFWISSSNKELIAAQSEEEDAELEELAEDLDIERPEIEIPIHPKLAVFDLKRHLRLRIHINYLTEYVYDKKLAEKLILPVEQKDLVKMLINHDDKTFKDIVAGKTGGIVVLLTGLPGTGKTLTAEVYAESEEKALYSVQCSQLGTDPNDLEDELLKVFARAQRWKAVMLLDEADVYVHERGNDLQQNAIVGVFLRVLEYQSSILFLTTNRPEDVDDAIASRCIARLSYQVPDADNQAKIWKVLSESSGISLSTATIKEIVAENPEMSGRDVKNLLKLAALVMKNTGKSITKQTIEFVKKFKPTGK
;
A
#
# COMPACT_ATOMS: atom_id res chain seq x y z
N MET A 1 -4.96 -36.70 -7.65
CA MET A 1 -6.00 -37.07 -8.66
C MET A 1 -6.77 -38.25 -8.12
N ASN A 2 -8.08 -38.12 -8.03
CA ASN A 2 -8.94 -39.22 -7.63
C ASN A 2 -9.59 -39.85 -8.85
N ILE A 3 -9.55 -41.16 -8.94
CA ILE A 3 -10.29 -41.93 -9.94
C ILE A 3 -11.56 -42.43 -9.30
N LYS A 4 -12.69 -42.08 -9.90
CA LYS A 4 -14.00 -42.56 -9.46
C LYS A 4 -14.28 -43.93 -10.12
N ILE A 5 -14.33 -44.95 -9.30
CA ILE A 5 -14.69 -46.31 -9.77
C ILE A 5 -16.17 -46.51 -9.41
N SER A 6 -16.98 -46.67 -10.46
CA SER A 6 -18.40 -46.93 -10.24
C SER A 6 -18.61 -48.30 -9.56
N LYS A 7 -19.65 -48.40 -8.74
CA LYS A 7 -20.06 -49.65 -8.07
C LYS A 7 -20.15 -50.80 -9.04
N ARG A 8 -20.72 -50.59 -10.22
CA ARG A 8 -20.86 -51.60 -11.26
C ARG A 8 -19.52 -52.14 -11.75
N VAL A 9 -18.51 -51.26 -11.93
CA VAL A 9 -17.16 -51.66 -12.37
C VAL A 9 -16.46 -52.49 -11.29
N SER A 10 -16.55 -52.05 -10.05
CA SER A 10 -15.91 -52.74 -8.91
C SER A 10 -16.54 -54.09 -8.61
N GLU A 11 -17.86 -54.24 -8.72
CA GLU A 11 -18.57 -55.51 -8.53
C GLU A 11 -18.21 -56.48 -9.65
N THR A 12 -18.09 -56.02 -10.90
CA THR A 12 -17.77 -56.86 -12.05
C THR A 12 -16.32 -57.38 -12.03
N ILE A 13 -15.36 -56.53 -11.64
CA ILE A 13 -13.94 -56.86 -11.57
C ILE A 13 -13.59 -57.63 -10.30
N GLY A 14 -14.28 -57.36 -9.21
CA GLY A 14 -14.08 -57.96 -7.90
C GLY A 14 -13.62 -56.92 -6.84
N VAL A 15 -14.51 -56.57 -5.92
CA VAL A 15 -14.30 -55.56 -4.88
C VAL A 15 -13.03 -55.79 -4.07
N LYS A 16 -12.66 -57.03 -3.81
CA LYS A 16 -11.47 -57.40 -3.02
C LYS A 16 -10.15 -56.92 -3.62
N LEU A 17 -10.08 -56.76 -4.95
CA LEU A 17 -8.88 -56.32 -5.64
C LEU A 17 -8.53 -54.84 -5.37
N PHE A 18 -9.53 -54.03 -4.98
CA PHE A 18 -9.34 -52.62 -4.71
C PHE A 18 -9.10 -52.32 -3.23
N LYS A 19 -9.17 -53.35 -2.36
CA LYS A 19 -9.04 -53.19 -0.90
C LYS A 19 -7.79 -52.42 -0.45
N PRO A 20 -6.61 -52.57 -1.07
CA PRO A 20 -5.41 -51.82 -0.65
C PRO A 20 -5.52 -50.31 -0.79
N TRP A 21 -6.40 -49.79 -1.63
CA TRP A 21 -6.48 -48.34 -1.97
C TRP A 21 -7.77 -47.65 -1.51
N VAL A 22 -8.65 -48.37 -0.79
CA VAL A 22 -9.91 -47.81 -0.29
C VAL A 22 -9.84 -47.67 1.21
N ASN A 23 -9.81 -46.43 1.70
CA ASN A 23 -9.61 -46.10 3.11
C ASN A 23 -10.78 -46.42 4.08
N ASN A 24 -11.90 -46.99 3.63
CA ASN A 24 -13.05 -47.25 4.50
C ASN A 24 -13.36 -48.77 4.55
N THR A 25 -12.79 -49.44 5.54
CA THR A 25 -12.84 -50.89 5.71
C THR A 25 -14.04 -51.42 6.50
N GLU A 26 -14.98 -50.62 6.96
CA GLU A 26 -16.02 -51.07 7.93
C GLU A 26 -17.41 -51.39 7.36
N SER A 27 -17.69 -51.16 6.08
CA SER A 27 -18.97 -51.64 5.51
C SER A 27 -18.74 -52.51 4.26
N TRP A 28 -18.84 -53.76 4.43
CA TRP A 28 -18.83 -54.79 3.40
C TRP A 28 -19.99 -54.64 2.41
N GLY A 29 -19.73 -53.86 1.39
CA GLY A 29 -20.65 -53.64 0.29
C GLY A 29 -20.56 -52.19 -0.13
N TRP A 30 -19.92 -51.95 -1.27
CA TRP A 30 -19.86 -50.58 -1.85
C TRP A 30 -21.29 -50.13 -2.13
N ARG A 31 -21.82 -49.33 -1.21
CA ARG A 31 -23.15 -48.71 -1.41
C ARG A 31 -23.10 -47.59 -2.44
N HIS A 32 -21.91 -47.04 -2.65
CA HIS A 32 -21.65 -45.89 -3.55
C HIS A 32 -20.40 -46.14 -4.42
N ASP A 33 -20.16 -45.26 -5.38
CA ASP A 33 -18.93 -45.24 -6.16
C ASP A 33 -17.74 -44.94 -5.24
N ALA A 34 -16.57 -45.53 -5.51
CA ALA A 34 -15.37 -45.31 -4.73
C ALA A 34 -14.44 -44.31 -5.41
N ASP A 35 -13.90 -43.39 -4.64
CA ASP A 35 -12.85 -42.49 -5.07
C ASP A 35 -11.48 -43.00 -4.59
N ILE A 36 -10.59 -43.30 -5.53
CA ILE A 36 -9.23 -43.76 -5.26
C ILE A 36 -8.22 -42.70 -5.68
N SER A 37 -7.35 -42.30 -4.75
CA SER A 37 -6.34 -41.30 -5.02
C SER A 37 -5.09 -41.91 -5.67
N LEU A 38 -4.77 -41.48 -6.89
CA LEU A 38 -3.52 -41.88 -7.56
C LEU A 38 -2.30 -41.13 -7.02
N VAL A 39 -2.50 -40.01 -6.36
CA VAL A 39 -1.42 -39.16 -5.83
C VAL A 39 -0.65 -39.88 -4.72
N SER A 40 -1.34 -40.67 -3.91
CA SER A 40 -0.76 -41.44 -2.82
C SER A 40 -0.09 -42.76 -3.23
N MET A 41 -0.21 -43.15 -4.50
CA MET A 41 0.36 -44.39 -4.98
C MET A 41 1.82 -44.24 -5.38
N ASN A 42 2.67 -45.12 -4.86
CA ASN A 42 4.02 -45.27 -5.38
C ASN A 42 4.01 -45.96 -6.78
N PRO A 43 5.12 -45.93 -7.54
CA PRO A 43 5.16 -46.50 -8.89
C PRO A 43 4.77 -47.99 -8.97
N THR A 44 5.09 -48.79 -7.96
CA THR A 44 4.78 -50.23 -7.90
C THR A 44 3.28 -50.43 -7.68
N GLU A 45 2.68 -49.69 -6.79
CA GLU A 45 1.23 -49.69 -6.52
C GLU A 45 0.45 -49.22 -7.74
N LEU A 46 0.91 -48.17 -8.43
CA LEU A 46 0.28 -47.69 -9.65
C LEU A 46 0.31 -48.74 -10.77
N ASN A 47 1.42 -49.50 -10.89
CA ASN A 47 1.53 -50.61 -11.83
C ASN A 47 0.56 -51.73 -11.50
N GLN A 48 0.44 -52.11 -10.24
CA GLN A 48 -0.51 -53.12 -9.77
C GLN A 48 -1.96 -52.70 -10.01
N PHE A 49 -2.27 -51.45 -9.71
CA PHE A 49 -3.58 -50.87 -9.93
C PHE A 49 -3.97 -50.82 -11.39
N GLU A 50 -3.06 -50.38 -12.27
CA GLU A 50 -3.28 -50.36 -13.72
C GLU A 50 -3.51 -51.78 -14.30
N LYS A 51 -2.75 -52.78 -13.83
CA LYS A 51 -2.85 -54.14 -14.28
C LYS A 51 -4.26 -54.71 -14.09
N ILE A 52 -4.94 -54.38 -12.97
CA ILE A 52 -6.32 -54.79 -12.73
C ILE A 52 -7.24 -54.37 -13.87
N PHE A 53 -7.09 -53.17 -14.39
CA PHE A 53 -7.94 -52.68 -15.49
C PHE A 53 -7.48 -53.17 -16.87
N LEU A 54 -6.18 -53.44 -17.05
CA LEU A 54 -5.66 -54.06 -18.27
C LEU A 54 -6.18 -55.47 -18.44
N ASP A 55 -6.23 -56.25 -17.36
CA ASP A 55 -6.75 -57.62 -17.37
C ASP A 55 -8.28 -57.65 -17.57
N ASN A 56 -8.99 -56.55 -17.31
CA ASN A 56 -10.45 -56.45 -17.38
C ASN A 56 -10.95 -55.40 -18.40
N GLN A 57 -10.26 -55.23 -19.54
CA GLN A 57 -10.61 -54.24 -20.57
C GLN A 57 -11.99 -54.41 -21.19
N HIS A 58 -12.56 -55.61 -21.12
CA HIS A 58 -13.90 -55.93 -21.61
C HIS A 58 -15.02 -55.32 -20.76
N VAL A 59 -14.74 -54.90 -19.52
CA VAL A 59 -15.71 -54.32 -18.63
C VAL A 59 -15.94 -52.86 -19.03
N HIS A 60 -17.23 -52.48 -19.13
CA HIS A 60 -17.59 -51.10 -19.48
C HIS A 60 -17.08 -50.11 -18.45
N GLY A 61 -16.38 -49.04 -18.88
CA GLY A 61 -15.81 -48.01 -18.02
C GLY A 61 -14.29 -48.16 -17.76
N THR A 62 -13.71 -49.39 -17.92
CA THR A 62 -12.26 -49.63 -17.69
C THR A 62 -11.37 -48.84 -18.64
N LYS A 63 -11.78 -48.67 -19.90
CA LYS A 63 -11.04 -47.89 -20.89
C LYS A 63 -10.89 -46.41 -20.48
N THR A 64 -11.87 -45.85 -19.80
CA THR A 64 -11.80 -44.46 -19.30
C THR A 64 -10.80 -44.37 -18.14
N ILE A 65 -10.84 -45.33 -17.21
CA ILE A 65 -9.92 -45.41 -16.09
C ILE A 65 -8.46 -45.58 -16.57
N LEU A 66 -8.23 -46.47 -17.54
CA LEU A 66 -6.89 -46.65 -18.13
C LEU A 66 -6.37 -45.38 -18.82
N LYS A 67 -7.25 -44.62 -19.48
CA LYS A 67 -6.86 -43.30 -20.03
C LYS A 67 -6.47 -42.32 -18.94
N ASP A 68 -7.16 -42.29 -17.82
CA ASP A 68 -6.86 -41.43 -16.70
C ASP A 68 -5.53 -41.82 -16.02
N ILE A 69 -5.27 -43.14 -15.86
CA ILE A 69 -3.97 -43.64 -15.36
C ILE A 69 -2.84 -43.29 -16.34
N ALA A 70 -3.03 -43.47 -17.64
CA ALA A 70 -2.04 -43.08 -18.65
C ALA A 70 -1.75 -41.57 -18.62
N THR A 71 -2.78 -40.75 -18.45
CA THR A 71 -2.64 -39.28 -18.29
C THR A 71 -1.81 -38.93 -17.05
N TRP A 72 -2.07 -39.62 -15.94
CA TRP A 72 -1.31 -39.43 -14.70
C TRP A 72 0.17 -39.82 -14.86
N ARG A 73 0.46 -40.96 -15.54
CA ARG A 73 1.84 -41.36 -15.84
C ARG A 73 2.58 -40.31 -16.67
N ILE A 74 1.93 -39.77 -17.68
CA ILE A 74 2.51 -38.69 -18.51
C ILE A 74 2.80 -37.46 -17.63
N ALA A 75 1.88 -37.10 -16.75
CA ALA A 75 2.07 -36.02 -15.81
C ALA A 75 3.28 -36.24 -14.89
N LEU A 76 3.44 -37.47 -14.37
CA LEU A 76 4.60 -37.83 -13.52
C LEU A 76 5.94 -37.75 -14.25
N THR A 77 5.99 -37.95 -15.59
CA THR A 77 7.23 -37.82 -16.37
C THR A 77 7.68 -36.37 -16.58
N GLY A 78 6.84 -35.37 -16.22
CA GLY A 78 7.09 -33.96 -16.42
C GLY A 78 7.01 -33.48 -17.86
N LYS A 79 6.58 -34.32 -18.77
CA LYS A 79 6.18 -33.89 -20.09
C LYS A 79 4.88 -33.11 -19.98
N THR A 80 4.75 -32.02 -20.73
CA THR A 80 3.53 -31.20 -20.77
C THR A 80 2.80 -31.48 -22.12
N PRO A 81 2.03 -32.58 -22.22
CA PRO A 81 1.27 -32.83 -23.42
C PRO A 81 0.14 -31.82 -23.56
N LYS A 82 -0.38 -31.70 -24.78
CA LYS A 82 -1.56 -30.86 -25.04
C LYS A 82 -2.79 -31.46 -24.35
N ILE A 83 -3.56 -30.57 -23.73
CA ILE A 83 -4.82 -30.89 -23.07
C ILE A 83 -5.83 -31.30 -24.13
N ARG A 84 -6.30 -32.54 -24.08
CA ARG A 84 -7.29 -33.08 -25.03
C ARG A 84 -8.73 -32.97 -24.52
N ALA A 85 -8.89 -32.95 -23.20
CA ALA A 85 -10.17 -32.80 -22.55
C ALA A 85 -9.98 -32.14 -21.17
N ILE A 86 -10.91 -31.27 -20.76
CA ILE A 86 -10.83 -30.57 -19.49
C ILE A 86 -10.73 -31.51 -18.28
N ARG A 87 -11.42 -32.63 -18.30
CA ARG A 87 -11.34 -33.65 -17.23
C ARG A 87 -9.91 -34.17 -16.97
N ASN A 88 -9.05 -34.19 -18.01
CA ASN A 88 -7.66 -34.63 -17.88
C ASN A 88 -6.72 -33.54 -17.40
N MET A 89 -7.15 -32.29 -17.50
CA MET A 89 -6.34 -31.13 -17.16
C MET A 89 -5.92 -31.11 -15.67
N LYS A 90 -6.82 -31.53 -14.76
CA LYS A 90 -6.50 -31.65 -13.33
C LYS A 90 -5.28 -32.54 -13.08
N ALA A 91 -5.25 -33.73 -13.72
CA ALA A 91 -4.14 -34.65 -13.59
C ALA A 91 -2.83 -34.08 -14.12
N LEU A 92 -2.90 -33.44 -15.28
CA LEU A 92 -1.74 -32.82 -15.92
C LEU A 92 -1.21 -31.67 -15.09
N MET A 93 -2.09 -30.85 -14.51
CA MET A 93 -1.70 -29.75 -13.59
C MET A 93 -1.05 -30.27 -12.32
N ILE A 94 -1.62 -31.27 -11.65
CA ILE A 94 -1.02 -31.88 -10.46
C ILE A 94 0.36 -32.45 -10.78
N GLY A 95 0.50 -33.18 -11.90
CA GLY A 95 1.78 -33.71 -12.31
C GLY A 95 2.81 -32.63 -12.64
N TYR A 96 2.38 -31.51 -13.17
CA TYR A 96 3.25 -30.37 -13.47
C TYR A 96 3.62 -29.58 -12.22
N LEU A 97 2.66 -29.20 -11.40
CA LEU A 97 2.86 -28.41 -10.18
C LEU A 97 3.54 -29.23 -9.07
N GLY A 98 3.25 -30.54 -8.97
CA GLY A 98 3.86 -31.41 -7.97
C GLY A 98 5.38 -31.60 -8.11
N LYS A 99 5.99 -31.10 -9.17
CA LYS A 99 7.44 -30.99 -9.34
C LYS A 99 8.01 -29.68 -8.83
N VAL A 100 7.13 -28.75 -8.51
CA VAL A 100 7.47 -27.41 -7.99
C VAL A 100 7.30 -27.46 -6.48
N GLU A 101 8.38 -27.31 -5.73
CA GLU A 101 8.33 -27.24 -4.27
C GLU A 101 7.33 -26.18 -3.84
N GLY A 102 6.40 -26.52 -2.93
CA GLY A 102 5.48 -25.59 -2.32
C GLY A 102 4.24 -25.24 -3.13
N HIS A 103 3.96 -25.90 -4.24
CA HIS A 103 2.77 -25.67 -5.09
C HIS A 103 2.46 -24.19 -5.33
N ARG A 104 3.50 -23.40 -5.53
CA ARG A 104 3.36 -21.97 -5.80
C ARG A 104 3.25 -21.70 -7.28
N ILE A 105 2.41 -20.74 -7.62
CA ILE A 105 2.32 -20.18 -8.97
C ILE A 105 2.47 -18.66 -8.86
N TYR A 106 2.97 -18.06 -9.92
CA TYR A 106 3.27 -16.64 -9.96
C TYR A 106 2.43 -15.95 -11.02
N LYS A 107 1.85 -14.80 -10.66
CA LYS A 107 1.12 -13.95 -11.59
C LYS A 107 1.92 -12.69 -11.87
N LYS A 108 2.06 -12.33 -13.13
CA LYS A 108 2.68 -11.06 -13.51
C LYS A 108 1.78 -9.91 -13.10
N TYR A 109 2.27 -9.06 -12.19
CA TYR A 109 1.52 -7.94 -11.66
C TYR A 109 1.65 -6.69 -12.53
N ASP A 110 2.89 -6.41 -12.98
CA ASP A 110 3.20 -5.30 -13.86
C ASP A 110 4.14 -5.77 -14.98
N SER A 111 3.75 -5.47 -16.23
CA SER A 111 4.52 -5.84 -17.40
C SER A 111 5.76 -4.96 -17.62
N GLU A 112 5.69 -3.70 -17.17
CA GLU A 112 6.79 -2.74 -17.39
C GLU A 112 7.93 -2.95 -16.39
N ASN A 113 7.61 -3.33 -15.15
CA ASN A 113 8.59 -3.44 -14.06
C ASN A 113 8.88 -4.89 -13.64
N GLU A 114 8.43 -5.88 -14.41
CA GLU A 114 8.65 -7.32 -14.14
C GLU A 114 8.33 -7.74 -12.70
N THR A 115 7.26 -7.18 -12.14
CA THR A 115 6.81 -7.46 -10.78
C THR A 115 5.87 -8.65 -10.77
N TRP A 116 6.06 -9.57 -9.82
CA TRP A 116 5.33 -10.81 -9.72
C TRP A 116 4.67 -10.95 -8.36
N LEU A 117 3.51 -11.61 -8.32
CA LEU A 117 2.82 -11.97 -7.09
C LEU A 117 2.74 -13.48 -6.99
N ALA A 118 3.13 -14.01 -5.85
CA ALA A 118 3.08 -15.44 -5.56
C ALA A 118 1.71 -15.84 -5.03
N TYR A 119 1.24 -17.02 -5.42
CA TYR A 119 -0.02 -17.61 -4.99
C TYR A 119 0.21 -19.06 -4.61
N TYR A 120 -0.41 -19.51 -3.55
CA TYR A 120 -0.47 -20.92 -3.17
C TYR A 120 -1.68 -21.58 -3.80
N VAL A 121 -1.49 -22.74 -4.46
CA VAL A 121 -2.60 -23.54 -5.01
C VAL A 121 -3.18 -24.39 -3.87
N GLU A 122 -4.37 -24.03 -3.40
CA GLU A 122 -5.06 -24.73 -2.33
C GLU A 122 -5.65 -26.06 -2.82
N ASN A 123 -6.49 -25.98 -3.85
CA ASN A 123 -7.13 -27.16 -4.43
C ASN A 123 -7.50 -26.93 -5.91
N MET A 124 -7.86 -28.01 -6.56
CA MET A 124 -8.40 -28.00 -7.92
C MET A 124 -9.61 -28.91 -8.01
N GLU A 125 -10.69 -28.41 -8.59
CA GLU A 125 -11.95 -29.12 -8.75
C GLU A 125 -12.37 -29.15 -10.21
N TYR A 126 -12.59 -30.35 -10.74
CA TYR A 126 -13.23 -30.51 -12.05
C TYR A 126 -14.75 -30.49 -11.86
N ARG A 127 -15.43 -29.63 -12.62
CA ARG A 127 -16.88 -29.55 -12.65
C ARG A 127 -17.38 -30.02 -14.01
N PRO A 128 -18.22 -31.06 -14.06
CA PRO A 128 -18.80 -31.55 -15.32
C PRO A 128 -19.80 -30.54 -15.89
N GLU A 129 -20.19 -30.73 -17.13
CA GLU A 129 -21.24 -29.94 -17.75
C GLU A 129 -22.55 -30.03 -16.96
N VAL A 130 -23.23 -28.91 -16.84
CA VAL A 130 -24.54 -28.82 -16.17
C VAL A 130 -25.51 -28.09 -17.08
N LYS A 131 -26.68 -28.72 -17.27
CA LYS A 131 -27.85 -28.07 -17.90
C LYS A 131 -28.87 -27.80 -16.81
N SER A 132 -29.13 -26.54 -16.52
CA SER A 132 -30.16 -26.16 -15.55
C SER A 132 -31.55 -26.37 -16.15
N ARG A 133 -32.57 -26.47 -15.27
CA ARG A 133 -33.99 -26.60 -15.68
C ARG A 133 -34.46 -25.38 -16.50
N ASP A 134 -33.82 -24.24 -16.32
CA ASP A 134 -34.13 -22.98 -17.00
C ASP A 134 -33.39 -22.82 -18.35
N GLY A 135 -32.77 -23.92 -18.85
CA GLY A 135 -32.09 -23.94 -20.15
C GLY A 135 -30.66 -23.38 -20.15
N HIS A 136 -30.14 -22.89 -19.04
CA HIS A 136 -28.75 -22.46 -18.95
C HIS A 136 -27.79 -23.65 -19.03
N TYR A 137 -26.84 -23.55 -19.96
CA TYR A 137 -25.77 -24.54 -20.16
C TYR A 137 -24.47 -24.00 -19.60
N THR A 138 -23.88 -24.73 -18.64
CA THR A 138 -22.53 -24.47 -18.14
C THR A 138 -21.61 -25.55 -18.68
N PRO A 139 -20.60 -25.23 -19.51
CA PRO A 139 -19.66 -26.22 -20.04
C PRO A 139 -18.79 -26.81 -18.92
N PRO A 140 -18.21 -28.01 -19.16
CA PRO A 140 -17.30 -28.59 -18.19
C PRO A 140 -16.07 -27.70 -18.01
N HIS A 141 -15.63 -27.50 -16.76
CA HIS A 141 -14.50 -26.64 -16.47
C HIS A 141 -13.67 -27.15 -15.29
N LEU A 142 -12.42 -26.67 -15.21
CA LEU A 142 -11.55 -26.87 -14.06
C LEU A 142 -11.45 -25.56 -13.29
N THR A 143 -11.73 -25.61 -11.99
CA THR A 143 -11.51 -24.49 -11.08
C THR A 143 -10.28 -24.79 -10.22
N MET A 144 -9.33 -23.87 -10.20
CA MET A 144 -8.16 -23.90 -9.33
C MET A 144 -8.30 -22.78 -8.30
N ASN A 145 -8.41 -23.14 -7.04
CA ASN A 145 -8.46 -22.18 -5.95
C ASN A 145 -7.04 -21.83 -5.51
N VAL A 146 -6.78 -20.55 -5.40
CA VAL A 146 -5.48 -20.03 -4.99
C VAL A 146 -5.63 -19.15 -3.78
N MET A 147 -4.64 -19.18 -2.88
CA MET A 147 -4.59 -18.38 -1.67
C MET A 147 -3.33 -17.52 -1.63
N TRP A 148 -3.42 -16.41 -0.95
CA TRP A 148 -2.31 -15.54 -0.59
C TRP A 148 -2.65 -14.76 0.68
N GLU A 149 -1.64 -14.21 1.31
CA GLU A 149 -1.81 -13.25 2.39
C GLU A 149 -1.64 -11.83 1.87
N GLU A 150 -2.51 -10.96 2.31
CA GLU A 150 -2.49 -9.53 2.02
C GLU A 150 -2.98 -8.80 3.26
N PHE A 151 -2.74 -7.50 3.31
CA PHE A 151 -3.29 -6.66 4.37
C PHE A 151 -4.78 -6.98 4.65
N GLY A 152 -5.11 -7.31 5.89
CA GLY A 152 -6.45 -7.77 6.29
C GLY A 152 -6.65 -9.28 6.21
N GLY A 153 -5.56 -10.08 6.17
CA GLY A 153 -5.57 -11.53 6.33
C GLY A 153 -5.51 -12.33 5.04
N LYS A 154 -5.83 -13.62 5.16
CA LYS A 154 -5.82 -14.59 4.06
C LYS A 154 -6.89 -14.22 3.03
N LYS A 155 -6.49 -14.24 1.76
CA LYS A 155 -7.35 -14.02 0.60
C LYS A 155 -7.35 -15.26 -0.26
N SER A 156 -8.46 -15.52 -0.94
CA SER A 156 -8.58 -16.60 -1.91
C SER A 156 -9.27 -16.12 -3.18
N SER A 157 -8.98 -16.79 -4.28
CA SER A 157 -9.64 -16.57 -5.57
C SER A 157 -9.70 -17.85 -6.36
N ALA A 158 -10.68 -17.95 -7.24
CA ALA A 158 -10.83 -19.08 -8.15
C ALA A 158 -10.38 -18.72 -9.57
N ILE A 159 -9.52 -19.53 -10.15
CA ILE A 159 -9.09 -19.44 -11.54
C ILE A 159 -9.82 -20.53 -12.31
N THR A 160 -10.69 -20.14 -13.25
CA THR A 160 -11.48 -21.08 -14.04
C THR A 160 -10.88 -21.28 -15.43
N PHE A 161 -10.69 -22.54 -15.80
CA PHE A 161 -10.21 -22.98 -17.10
C PHE A 161 -11.36 -23.61 -17.88
N TRP A 162 -11.73 -22.95 -18.96
CA TRP A 162 -12.81 -23.38 -19.86
C TRP A 162 -12.26 -24.18 -21.04
N PRO A 163 -13.06 -24.99 -21.73
CA PRO A 163 -12.63 -25.75 -22.90
C PRO A 163 -11.95 -24.90 -23.97
N ASP A 164 -12.53 -23.74 -24.29
CA ASP A 164 -12.08 -22.86 -25.38
C ASP A 164 -10.71 -22.24 -25.13
N ASP A 165 -10.33 -22.03 -23.84
CA ASP A 165 -9.05 -21.43 -23.48
C ASP A 165 -7.99 -22.46 -23.05
N SER A 166 -8.35 -23.74 -23.03
CA SER A 166 -7.49 -24.79 -22.48
C SER A 166 -7.24 -25.98 -23.42
N ILE A 167 -8.23 -26.45 -24.19
CA ILE A 167 -8.09 -27.59 -25.07
C ILE A 167 -7.18 -27.25 -26.25
N GLY A 168 -6.24 -28.15 -26.55
CA GLY A 168 -5.24 -27.99 -27.62
C GLY A 168 -3.95 -27.29 -27.14
N PHE A 169 -3.94 -26.73 -25.94
CA PHE A 169 -2.76 -26.13 -25.30
C PHE A 169 -2.12 -27.09 -24.31
N THR A 170 -0.87 -26.86 -23.98
CA THR A 170 -0.19 -27.50 -22.85
C THR A 170 -0.65 -26.86 -21.54
N VAL A 171 -0.38 -27.50 -20.38
CA VAL A 171 -0.66 -26.91 -19.06
C VAL A 171 0.04 -25.57 -18.87
N ILE A 172 1.29 -25.46 -19.34
CA ILE A 172 2.08 -24.24 -19.26
C ILE A 172 1.41 -23.12 -20.05
N GLU A 173 1.00 -23.40 -21.28
CA GLU A 173 0.31 -22.43 -22.13
C GLU A 173 -1.06 -22.04 -21.55
N ALA A 174 -1.83 -22.98 -20.99
CA ALA A 174 -3.11 -22.71 -20.37
C ALA A 174 -2.98 -21.81 -19.12
N LEU A 175 -1.96 -22.05 -18.28
CA LEU A 175 -1.63 -21.16 -17.15
C LEU A 175 -1.19 -19.78 -17.64
N ALA A 176 -0.29 -19.70 -18.62
CA ALA A 176 0.20 -18.44 -19.18
C ALA A 176 -0.92 -17.58 -19.80
N ARG A 177 -1.92 -18.23 -20.45
CA ARG A 177 -3.12 -17.53 -20.95
C ARG A 177 -3.96 -16.86 -19.85
N LYS A 178 -3.90 -17.39 -18.62
CA LYS A 178 -4.47 -16.78 -17.41
C LYS A 178 -3.49 -15.86 -16.69
N ASN A 179 -2.31 -15.61 -17.29
CA ASN A 179 -1.21 -14.81 -16.72
C ASN A 179 -0.61 -15.44 -15.45
N PHE A 180 -0.63 -16.78 -15.35
CA PHE A 180 0.01 -17.51 -14.27
C PHE A 180 1.16 -18.38 -14.80
N TYR A 181 2.19 -18.52 -13.97
CA TYR A 181 3.41 -19.23 -14.30
C TYR A 181 3.82 -20.09 -13.11
N ALA A 182 4.39 -21.28 -13.37
CA ALA A 182 4.93 -22.12 -12.30
C ALA A 182 6.17 -21.49 -11.68
N GLU A 183 6.45 -21.88 -10.44
CA GLU A 183 7.64 -21.43 -9.72
C GLU A 183 8.93 -21.87 -10.45
N THR A 184 9.84 -20.92 -10.57
CA THR A 184 11.23 -21.16 -10.95
C THR A 184 12.15 -20.74 -9.81
N PRO A 185 13.38 -21.24 -9.72
CA PRO A 185 14.35 -20.79 -8.72
C PRO A 185 14.52 -19.26 -8.70
N GLU A 186 14.49 -18.63 -9.90
CA GLU A 186 14.59 -17.18 -10.04
C GLU A 186 13.39 -16.45 -9.45
N TYR A 187 12.15 -16.93 -9.70
CA TYR A 187 10.94 -16.33 -9.14
C TYR A 187 10.90 -16.46 -7.61
N ARG A 188 11.32 -17.63 -7.10
CA ARG A 188 11.41 -17.90 -5.66
C ARG A 188 12.42 -16.98 -4.98
N GLU A 189 13.64 -16.86 -5.50
CA GLU A 189 14.67 -15.99 -4.93
C GLU A 189 14.22 -14.54 -4.90
N ARG A 190 13.65 -14.06 -6.01
CA ARG A 190 13.09 -12.70 -6.09
C ARG A 190 11.97 -12.49 -5.07
N TYR A 191 11.04 -13.42 -4.99
CA TYR A 191 9.94 -13.36 -4.01
C TYR A 191 10.46 -13.29 -2.57
N LEU A 192 11.42 -14.14 -2.20
CA LEU A 192 12.00 -14.14 -0.85
C LEU A 192 12.69 -12.81 -0.53
N ALA A 193 13.41 -12.22 -1.49
CA ALA A 193 14.03 -10.91 -1.31
C ALA A 193 12.98 -9.79 -1.13
N GLU A 194 11.90 -9.83 -1.91
CA GLU A 194 10.79 -8.87 -1.80
C GLU A 194 10.03 -9.03 -0.48
N ALA A 195 9.73 -10.26 -0.06
CA ALA A 195 9.07 -10.56 1.20
C ALA A 195 9.91 -10.12 2.41
N LYS A 196 11.22 -10.37 2.38
CA LYS A 196 12.16 -9.89 3.40
C LYS A 196 12.14 -8.36 3.51
N ARG A 197 12.31 -7.66 2.38
CA ARG A 197 12.27 -6.21 2.33
C ARG A 197 10.93 -5.65 2.81
N PHE A 198 9.82 -6.31 2.47
CA PHE A 198 8.49 -5.97 2.94
C PHE A 198 8.41 -6.06 4.46
N GLY A 199 8.83 -7.19 5.05
CA GLY A 199 8.86 -7.39 6.51
C GLY A 199 9.72 -6.35 7.24
N GLU A 200 10.89 -6.00 6.70
CA GLU A 200 11.76 -4.97 7.26
C GLU A 200 11.17 -3.55 7.17
N THR A 201 10.27 -3.30 6.22
CA THR A 201 9.68 -1.96 6.00
C THR A 201 8.40 -1.73 6.80
N ILE A 202 7.62 -2.77 7.09
CA ILE A 202 6.37 -2.69 7.87
C ILE A 202 6.53 -1.92 9.19
N PRO A 203 7.51 -2.22 10.07
CA PRO A 203 7.63 -1.55 11.36
C PRO A 203 8.08 -0.08 11.26
N GLN A 204 8.46 0.39 10.08
CA GLN A 204 8.97 1.74 9.85
C GLN A 204 7.83 2.76 9.64
N ILE A 205 6.85 2.75 10.54
CA ILE A 205 5.69 3.64 10.49
C ILE A 205 6.14 5.10 10.50
N GLY A 206 5.56 5.90 9.59
CA GLY A 206 5.92 7.32 9.43
C GLY A 206 7.18 7.58 8.60
N LYS A 207 7.97 6.55 8.27
CA LYS A 207 9.13 6.72 7.36
C LYS A 207 8.65 7.09 5.96
N GLN A 208 9.31 8.06 5.36
CA GLN A 208 9.02 8.52 4.01
C GLN A 208 9.72 7.72 2.94
N PHE A 209 9.02 7.56 1.81
CA PHE A 209 9.54 6.97 0.58
C PHE A 209 9.10 7.78 -0.63
N TRP A 210 9.87 7.67 -1.70
CA TRP A 210 9.43 8.00 -3.02
C TRP A 210 8.67 6.82 -3.61
N ALA A 211 7.47 7.06 -4.12
CA ALA A 211 6.65 6.04 -4.76
C ALA A 211 6.58 6.29 -6.27
N ALA A 212 6.86 5.24 -7.04
CA ALA A 212 6.72 5.18 -8.49
C ALA A 212 5.72 4.06 -8.86
N GLY A 213 5.54 3.77 -10.16
CA GLY A 213 4.65 2.71 -10.63
C GLY A 213 3.17 2.95 -10.28
N ASN A 214 2.44 1.86 -10.04
CA ASN A 214 1.00 1.90 -9.81
C ASN A 214 0.66 1.45 -8.39
N ALA A 215 -0.13 2.26 -7.69
CA ALA A 215 -0.76 1.89 -6.44
C ALA A 215 -2.16 1.34 -6.68
N THR A 216 -2.62 0.44 -5.82
CA THR A 216 -3.97 -0.14 -5.88
C THR A 216 -4.73 0.17 -4.60
N ASP A 217 -6.06 0.19 -4.71
CA ASP A 217 -7.02 0.34 -3.61
C ASP A 217 -6.87 1.62 -2.78
N ASN A 218 -7.86 2.49 -2.90
CA ASN A 218 -8.08 3.54 -1.93
C ASN A 218 -8.67 2.91 -0.65
N LEU A 219 -7.85 2.80 0.41
CA LEU A 219 -8.24 2.20 1.68
C LEU A 219 -9.25 3.07 2.47
N ASP A 220 -9.32 4.35 2.18
CA ASP A 220 -10.19 5.30 2.90
C ASP A 220 -11.65 5.28 2.41
N GLY A 221 -12.00 4.42 1.45
CA GLY A 221 -13.37 4.22 0.97
C GLY A 221 -14.09 5.53 0.68
N ASN A 222 -13.64 6.27 -0.32
CA ASN A 222 -14.18 7.61 -0.61
C ASN A 222 -15.69 7.53 -0.86
N LYS A 223 -16.50 7.99 0.10
CA LYS A 223 -17.96 8.05 0.06
C LYS A 223 -18.52 8.88 -1.11
N THR A 224 -17.66 9.53 -1.89
CA THR A 224 -18.08 10.50 -2.93
C THR A 224 -18.49 9.87 -4.27
N ARG A 225 -18.49 8.53 -4.41
CA ARG A 225 -19.06 7.88 -5.61
C ARG A 225 -20.08 6.81 -5.24
N LYS A 226 -21.26 7.27 -4.81
CA LYS A 226 -22.48 6.44 -4.70
C LYS A 226 -22.99 5.89 -6.05
N ASP A 227 -22.43 6.30 -7.15
CA ASP A 227 -22.92 6.01 -8.49
C ASP A 227 -21.88 5.25 -9.28
N SER A 228 -21.79 3.95 -9.12
CA SER A 228 -21.56 3.04 -10.23
C SER A 228 -21.37 1.60 -9.79
N TRP A 229 -22.36 0.80 -10.02
CA TRP A 229 -22.37 -0.65 -10.00
C TRP A 229 -21.31 -1.28 -10.92
N TYR A 230 -20.74 -0.48 -11.83
CA TYR A 230 -19.77 -0.87 -12.86
C TYR A 230 -18.28 -0.82 -12.42
N TRP A 231 -17.94 -0.27 -11.24
CA TRP A 231 -16.54 -0.05 -10.85
C TRP A 231 -16.07 -0.97 -9.73
N ARG A 232 -16.22 -2.29 -9.89
CA ARG A 232 -15.49 -3.28 -9.09
C ARG A 232 -14.09 -3.57 -9.63
N ASN A 233 -13.59 -2.79 -10.56
CA ASN A 233 -12.19 -2.87 -10.98
C ASN A 233 -11.35 -2.03 -10.03
N THR A 234 -10.38 -2.68 -9.38
CA THR A 234 -9.29 -2.06 -8.62
C THR A 234 -8.78 -0.82 -9.35
N ASN A 235 -9.08 0.37 -8.81
CA ASN A 235 -8.58 1.61 -9.39
C ASN A 235 -7.07 1.66 -9.19
N THR A 236 -6.31 1.43 -10.24
CA THR A 236 -4.88 1.65 -10.22
C THR A 236 -4.61 3.15 -10.37
N LEU A 237 -3.84 3.70 -9.42
CA LEU A 237 -3.43 5.10 -9.42
C LEU A 237 -1.94 5.19 -9.74
N PRO A 238 -1.54 5.87 -10.82
CA PRO A 238 -0.13 6.10 -11.10
C PRO A 238 0.48 7.01 -10.04
N MET A 239 1.58 6.56 -9.44
CA MET A 239 2.32 7.29 -8.40
C MET A 239 3.37 8.24 -8.99
N GLU A 240 3.67 8.09 -10.26
CA GLU A 240 4.53 9.02 -10.99
C GLU A 240 3.70 9.77 -12.03
N LYS A 241 3.83 11.09 -12.07
CA LYS A 241 3.19 11.95 -13.05
C LYS A 241 4.18 12.99 -13.56
N ASN A 242 4.37 13.04 -14.88
CA ASN A 242 5.30 13.98 -15.54
C ASN A 242 6.74 13.92 -14.97
N GLY A 243 7.25 12.71 -14.68
CA GLY A 243 8.58 12.51 -14.12
C GLY A 243 8.72 12.90 -12.63
N SER A 244 7.62 13.24 -11.95
CA SER A 244 7.61 13.53 -10.52
C SER A 244 6.99 12.38 -9.76
N LYS A 245 7.77 11.71 -8.91
CA LYS A 245 7.33 10.65 -8.01
C LYS A 245 6.48 11.22 -6.88
N SER A 246 5.56 10.40 -6.36
CA SER A 246 4.77 10.76 -5.17
C SER A 246 5.57 10.53 -3.90
N ARG A 247 5.40 11.41 -2.92
CA ARG A 247 5.97 11.27 -1.59
C ARG A 247 4.94 10.60 -0.67
N VAL A 248 5.32 9.44 -0.11
CA VAL A 248 4.43 8.63 0.73
C VAL A 248 5.08 8.33 2.07
N VAL A 249 4.26 8.06 3.08
CA VAL A 249 4.70 7.53 4.39
C VAL A 249 4.11 6.14 4.59
N VAL A 250 4.84 5.28 5.32
CA VAL A 250 4.32 3.99 5.75
C VAL A 250 3.22 4.22 6.78
N ASP A 251 2.01 3.76 6.48
CA ASP A 251 0.88 3.83 7.41
C ASP A 251 0.03 2.56 7.30
N VAL A 252 0.34 1.62 8.16
CA VAL A 252 -0.26 0.28 8.18
C VAL A 252 -1.58 0.20 8.97
N PHE A 253 -2.03 1.31 9.58
CA PHE A 253 -3.26 1.33 10.36
C PHE A 253 -4.49 1.46 9.47
N VAL A 254 -5.50 0.63 9.71
CA VAL A 254 -6.84 0.76 9.13
C VAL A 254 -7.71 1.54 10.09
N GLU A 255 -8.20 2.68 9.64
CA GLU A 255 -9.23 3.43 10.36
C GLU A 255 -10.60 2.85 9.93
N ASN A 256 -11.09 1.83 10.64
CA ASN A 256 -12.45 1.39 10.46
C ASN A 256 -13.39 2.32 11.24
N GLU A 257 -14.37 2.90 10.56
CA GLU A 257 -15.41 3.74 11.19
C GLU A 257 -16.23 3.02 12.28
N LYS A 258 -16.13 1.68 12.37
CA LYS A 258 -16.87 0.85 13.32
C LYS A 258 -16.06 0.45 14.56
N ASP A 259 -14.76 0.65 14.56
CA ASP A 259 -13.86 0.17 15.63
C ASP A 259 -13.36 1.29 16.54
N ARG A 260 -14.20 2.32 16.81
CA ARG A 260 -13.85 3.39 17.77
C ARG A 260 -13.58 2.87 19.19
N ASP A 261 -14.02 1.65 19.52
CA ASP A 261 -13.95 1.04 20.86
C ASP A 261 -12.99 -0.16 20.95
N ARG A 262 -12.28 -0.54 19.89
CA ARG A 262 -11.27 -1.59 19.96
C ARG A 262 -9.88 -1.00 20.14
N ASP A 263 -9.19 -1.49 21.17
CA ASP A 263 -7.86 -1.05 21.58
C ASP A 263 -6.87 -1.01 20.40
N ARG A 264 -6.06 0.05 20.38
CA ARG A 264 -5.01 0.31 19.36
C ARG A 264 -4.04 -0.86 19.15
N GLU A 265 -3.88 -1.73 20.14
CA GLU A 265 -3.04 -2.93 20.07
C GLU A 265 -3.61 -4.01 19.14
N GLU A 266 -4.95 -4.19 19.09
CA GLU A 266 -5.56 -5.18 18.19
C GLU A 266 -5.34 -4.85 16.70
N SER A 267 -5.36 -3.57 16.29
CA SER A 267 -5.12 -3.18 14.89
C SER A 267 -3.67 -3.42 14.45
N ILE A 268 -2.71 -3.26 15.36
CA ILE A 268 -1.30 -3.60 15.11
C ILE A 268 -1.16 -5.11 15.03
N ASN A 269 -1.80 -5.83 15.94
CA ASN A 269 -1.80 -7.29 15.97
C ASN A 269 -2.44 -7.88 14.71
N GLU A 270 -3.56 -7.35 14.19
CA GLU A 270 -4.14 -7.80 12.91
C GLU A 270 -3.17 -7.64 11.72
N TYR A 271 -2.34 -6.61 11.72
CA TYR A 271 -1.33 -6.46 10.67
C TYR A 271 -0.14 -7.41 10.86
N PHE A 272 0.23 -7.67 12.09
CA PHE A 272 1.28 -8.64 12.44
C PHE A 272 0.80 -10.09 12.33
N TRP A 273 -0.52 -10.36 12.41
CA TRP A 273 -1.13 -11.67 12.16
C TRP A 273 -1.08 -12.11 10.69
N ILE A 274 -0.61 -11.26 9.78
CA ILE A 274 -0.41 -11.64 8.39
C ILE A 274 0.57 -12.80 8.24
N SER A 275 1.27 -13.23 9.28
CA SER A 275 2.29 -14.21 9.07
C SER A 275 2.56 -15.18 10.21
N SER A 276 1.53 -15.66 10.88
CA SER A 276 1.74 -16.85 11.72
C SER A 276 2.24 -18.08 10.92
N SER A 277 2.18 -18.04 9.59
CA SER A 277 2.76 -19.05 8.70
C SER A 277 4.16 -18.71 8.16
N ASN A 278 4.69 -17.52 8.39
CA ASN A 278 6.02 -17.12 7.95
C ASN A 278 6.92 -16.84 9.16
N LYS A 279 7.34 -17.92 9.82
CA LYS A 279 8.24 -17.86 11.03
C LYS A 279 9.51 -17.00 10.81
N GLU A 280 9.99 -16.85 9.59
CA GLU A 280 11.16 -16.02 9.27
C GLU A 280 10.85 -14.51 9.22
N LEU A 281 9.60 -14.11 9.03
CA LEU A 281 9.19 -12.71 8.98
C LEU A 281 8.71 -12.17 10.35
N ILE A 282 8.38 -13.06 11.30
CA ILE A 282 7.88 -12.71 12.64
C ILE A 282 8.73 -13.30 13.75
N ALA A 283 10.02 -13.21 13.66
CA ALA A 283 10.91 -13.62 14.76
C ALA A 283 10.77 -12.77 16.07
N ALA A 284 9.60 -12.17 16.31
CA ALA A 284 9.46 -11.29 17.47
C ALA A 284 8.16 -11.37 18.27
N GLN A 285 7.22 -12.29 18.00
CA GLN A 285 6.03 -12.38 18.88
C GLN A 285 5.52 -13.80 19.09
N SER A 286 5.35 -14.13 20.38
CA SER A 286 4.66 -15.24 21.02
C SER A 286 5.26 -16.64 20.84
N GLU A 287 6.31 -16.91 21.60
CA GLU A 287 6.81 -18.27 21.86
C GLU A 287 5.81 -19.13 22.70
N GLU A 288 4.78 -18.54 23.33
CA GLU A 288 3.89 -19.27 24.25
C GLU A 288 2.70 -19.97 23.57
N GLU A 289 2.04 -19.37 22.58
CA GLU A 289 0.89 -20.00 21.90
C GLU A 289 1.31 -21.05 20.85
N ASP A 290 2.47 -20.85 20.21
CA ASP A 290 3.03 -21.82 19.26
C ASP A 290 3.54 -23.07 19.97
N ALA A 291 4.03 -22.97 21.22
CA ALA A 291 4.51 -24.09 22.00
C ALA A 291 3.38 -25.06 22.41
N GLU A 292 2.19 -24.55 22.79
CA GLU A 292 1.04 -25.41 23.10
C GLU A 292 0.48 -26.15 21.87
N LEU A 293 0.56 -25.52 20.68
CA LEU A 293 0.13 -26.16 19.43
C LEU A 293 1.15 -27.14 18.88
N GLU A 294 2.46 -26.91 19.11
CA GLU A 294 3.53 -27.84 18.74
C GLU A 294 3.50 -29.08 19.66
N GLU A 295 3.28 -28.91 20.96
CA GLU A 295 3.14 -30.02 21.92
C GLU A 295 1.90 -30.90 21.58
N LEU A 296 0.76 -30.30 21.21
CA LEU A 296 -0.42 -31.01 20.74
C LEU A 296 -0.23 -31.71 19.39
N ALA A 297 0.61 -31.20 18.52
CA ALA A 297 0.92 -31.79 17.21
C ALA A 297 1.92 -32.94 17.32
N GLU A 298 2.89 -32.86 18.24
CA GLU A 298 3.83 -33.94 18.56
C GLU A 298 3.10 -35.15 19.20
N ASP A 299 2.13 -34.89 20.11
CA ASP A 299 1.33 -35.92 20.75
C ASP A 299 0.40 -36.68 19.78
N LEU A 300 0.06 -36.08 18.63
CA LEU A 300 -0.81 -36.69 17.63
C LEU A 300 -0.08 -37.31 16.43
N ASP A 301 1.26 -37.26 16.41
CA ASP A 301 2.11 -37.75 15.29
C ASP A 301 1.64 -37.24 13.91
N ILE A 302 1.10 -36.00 13.89
CA ILE A 302 0.63 -35.34 12.68
C ILE A 302 1.75 -34.43 12.19
N GLU A 303 2.55 -34.92 11.23
CA GLU A 303 3.34 -34.04 10.37
C GLU A 303 2.36 -33.11 9.61
N ARG A 304 2.12 -31.92 10.14
CA ARG A 304 1.45 -30.87 9.37
C ARG A 304 2.46 -30.38 8.31
N PRO A 305 2.18 -30.54 7.02
CA PRO A 305 3.00 -29.85 6.03
C PRO A 305 2.90 -28.35 6.34
N GLU A 306 4.01 -27.68 6.58
CA GLU A 306 4.06 -26.23 6.69
C GLU A 306 3.55 -25.63 5.38
N ILE A 307 2.27 -25.28 5.36
CA ILE A 307 1.66 -24.60 4.21
C ILE A 307 2.04 -23.14 4.31
N GLU A 308 3.18 -22.81 3.72
CA GLU A 308 3.64 -21.44 3.63
C GLU A 308 2.83 -20.68 2.58
N ILE A 309 1.77 -19.99 3.05
CA ILE A 309 0.93 -19.14 2.19
C ILE A 309 1.75 -17.90 1.81
N PRO A 310 1.94 -17.61 0.51
CA PRO A 310 2.77 -16.49 0.11
C PRO A 310 2.11 -15.15 0.43
N ILE A 311 2.91 -14.20 0.88
CA ILE A 311 2.51 -12.83 1.14
C ILE A 311 2.64 -12.01 -0.14
N HIS A 312 1.63 -11.20 -0.45
CA HIS A 312 1.76 -10.16 -1.46
C HIS A 312 2.48 -8.95 -0.85
N PRO A 313 3.69 -8.61 -1.29
CA PRO A 313 4.50 -7.56 -0.69
C PRO A 313 3.99 -6.15 -1.09
N LYS A 314 2.72 -5.90 -0.82
CA LYS A 314 2.03 -4.62 -1.03
C LYS A 314 1.88 -3.90 0.29
N LEU A 315 2.66 -2.85 0.48
CA LEU A 315 2.68 -2.05 1.69
C LEU A 315 1.54 -1.02 1.68
N ALA A 316 0.88 -0.86 2.82
CA ALA A 316 -0.05 0.23 3.03
C ALA A 316 0.72 1.53 3.29
N VAL A 317 0.45 2.53 2.50
CA VAL A 317 1.10 3.84 2.54
C VAL A 317 0.08 4.97 2.44
N PHE A 318 0.46 6.13 2.94
CA PHE A 318 -0.33 7.35 2.80
C PHE A 318 0.39 8.33 1.85
N ASP A 319 -0.29 8.77 0.79
CA ASP A 319 0.21 9.80 -0.14
C ASP A 319 0.04 11.17 0.50
N LEU A 320 1.15 11.80 0.87
CA LEU A 320 1.17 13.10 1.55
C LEU A 320 0.60 14.26 0.74
N LYS A 321 0.57 14.13 -0.59
CA LYS A 321 0.05 15.17 -1.49
C LYS A 321 -1.42 14.98 -1.83
N ARG A 322 -1.85 13.73 -2.05
CA ARG A 322 -3.21 13.40 -2.44
C ARG A 322 -4.13 13.15 -1.26
N HIS A 323 -3.56 12.97 -0.06
CA HIS A 323 -4.26 12.59 1.17
C HIS A 323 -5.06 11.29 1.01
N LEU A 324 -4.44 10.28 0.38
CA LEU A 324 -5.06 9.00 0.11
C LEU A 324 -4.23 7.87 0.72
N ARG A 325 -4.90 6.89 1.32
CA ARG A 325 -4.31 5.63 1.72
C ARG A 325 -4.33 4.67 0.54
N LEU A 326 -3.20 4.09 0.25
CA LEU A 326 -2.99 3.26 -0.93
C LEU A 326 -2.18 2.03 -0.56
N ARG A 327 -2.28 0.98 -1.38
CA ARG A 327 -1.39 -0.17 -1.35
C ARG A 327 -0.45 -0.11 -2.53
N ILE A 328 0.83 -0.24 -2.26
CA ILE A 328 1.86 -0.18 -3.28
C ILE A 328 2.84 -1.33 -3.12
N HIS A 329 3.24 -1.95 -4.22
CA HIS A 329 4.23 -3.01 -4.19
C HIS A 329 5.59 -2.46 -3.72
N ILE A 330 6.29 -3.21 -2.88
CA ILE A 330 7.54 -2.78 -2.23
C ILE A 330 8.61 -2.34 -3.24
N ASN A 331 8.65 -2.93 -4.44
CA ASN A 331 9.61 -2.58 -5.49
C ASN A 331 9.42 -1.17 -6.06
N TYR A 332 8.24 -0.57 -5.90
CA TYR A 332 7.97 0.79 -6.34
C TYR A 332 8.35 1.85 -5.32
N LEU A 333 8.79 1.43 -4.13
CA LEU A 333 9.25 2.32 -3.08
C LEU A 333 10.77 2.48 -3.16
N THR A 334 11.23 3.71 -3.21
CA THR A 334 12.64 4.08 -3.06
C THR A 334 12.80 4.97 -1.84
N GLU A 335 13.88 4.79 -1.11
CA GLU A 335 14.12 5.53 0.13
C GLU A 335 14.13 7.05 -0.12
N TYR A 336 13.47 7.79 0.75
CA TYR A 336 13.50 9.24 0.73
C TYR A 336 14.75 9.73 1.43
N VAL A 337 15.52 10.57 0.76
CA VAL A 337 16.72 11.18 1.33
C VAL A 337 16.43 12.63 1.67
N TYR A 338 16.52 12.95 2.96
CA TYR A 338 16.29 14.29 3.48
C TYR A 338 17.47 15.24 3.20
N ASP A 339 17.18 16.49 2.90
CA ASP A 339 18.20 17.56 2.78
C ASP A 339 18.39 18.29 4.12
N LYS A 340 19.27 17.78 4.97
CA LYS A 340 19.59 18.35 6.29
C LYS A 340 20.10 19.79 6.22
N LYS A 341 20.66 20.20 5.08
CA LYS A 341 21.23 21.56 4.91
C LYS A 341 20.20 22.56 4.40
N LEU A 342 18.95 22.14 4.21
CA LEU A 342 17.92 23.03 3.66
C LEU A 342 17.64 24.21 4.58
N ALA A 343 17.77 24.03 5.90
CA ALA A 343 17.59 25.10 6.89
C ALA A 343 18.61 26.26 6.74
N GLU A 344 19.81 26.00 6.21
CA GLU A 344 20.81 27.02 5.94
C GLU A 344 20.37 28.01 4.84
N LYS A 345 19.54 27.53 3.90
CA LYS A 345 18.98 28.31 2.80
C LYS A 345 17.79 29.16 3.20
N LEU A 346 17.20 28.92 4.37
CA LEU A 346 16.07 29.68 4.86
C LEU A 346 16.55 31.02 5.43
N ILE A 347 15.96 32.12 4.96
CA ILE A 347 16.34 33.47 5.38
C ILE A 347 15.32 33.95 6.39
N LEU A 348 15.70 33.81 7.67
CA LEU A 348 14.96 34.28 8.84
C LEU A 348 15.94 34.91 9.85
N PRO A 349 15.47 35.73 10.80
CA PRO A 349 16.27 36.14 11.94
C PRO A 349 16.83 34.92 12.70
N VAL A 350 18.09 35.03 13.17
CA VAL A 350 18.80 33.91 13.82
C VAL A 350 18.00 33.39 15.02
N GLU A 351 17.46 34.30 15.83
CA GLU A 351 16.65 33.97 17.01
C GLU A 351 15.41 33.12 16.68
N GLN A 352 14.74 33.44 15.54
CA GLN A 352 13.59 32.67 15.09
C GLN A 352 14.01 31.28 14.57
N LYS A 353 15.14 31.19 13.88
CA LYS A 353 15.70 29.90 13.43
C LYS A 353 16.02 28.99 14.62
N ASP A 354 16.70 29.52 15.62
CA ASP A 354 17.11 28.74 16.79
C ASP A 354 15.89 28.29 17.59
N LEU A 355 14.89 29.17 17.76
CA LEU A 355 13.65 28.83 18.44
C LEU A 355 12.91 27.66 17.72
N VAL A 356 12.71 27.76 16.41
CA VAL A 356 12.01 26.71 15.65
C VAL A 356 12.77 25.38 15.73
N LYS A 357 14.11 25.42 15.63
CA LYS A 357 14.94 24.23 15.77
C LYS A 357 14.81 23.60 17.16
N MET A 358 14.82 24.39 18.23
CA MET A 358 14.61 23.90 19.60
C MET A 358 13.23 23.26 19.76
N LEU A 359 12.17 23.86 19.19
CA LEU A 359 10.81 23.37 19.31
C LEU A 359 10.61 22.02 18.57
N ILE A 360 11.24 21.83 17.42
CA ILE A 360 11.10 20.58 16.63
C ILE A 360 11.92 19.45 17.24
N ASN A 361 13.06 19.75 17.87
CA ASN A 361 13.91 18.78 18.53
C ASN A 361 13.53 18.48 20.00
N HIS A 362 12.42 19.09 20.44
CA HIS A 362 11.94 18.88 21.78
C HIS A 362 11.50 17.43 22.00
N ASP A 363 12.06 16.78 23.02
CA ASP A 363 11.67 15.44 23.44
C ASP A 363 10.53 15.55 24.45
N ASP A 364 9.37 14.90 24.20
CA ASP A 364 8.14 14.95 25.01
C ASP A 364 8.36 14.68 26.53
N LYS A 365 9.56 14.23 26.90
CA LYS A 365 9.93 13.87 28.27
C LYS A 365 10.25 15.08 29.18
N THR A 366 10.45 16.25 28.61
CA THR A 366 10.99 17.41 29.32
C THR A 366 9.90 18.20 30.09
N PHE A 367 8.68 18.23 29.59
CA PHE A 367 7.55 18.89 30.25
C PHE A 367 6.40 17.91 30.47
N LYS A 368 6.20 17.45 31.69
CA LYS A 368 5.00 16.71 32.10
C LYS A 368 3.99 17.69 32.64
N ASP A 369 2.78 17.73 32.08
CA ASP A 369 1.67 18.48 32.66
C ASP A 369 1.32 17.90 34.04
N ILE A 370 0.77 18.77 34.91
CA ILE A 370 0.34 18.42 36.28
C ILE A 370 -0.81 17.39 36.20
N VAL A 371 -1.61 17.41 35.14
CA VAL A 371 -2.73 16.51 34.92
C VAL A 371 -2.31 15.43 33.89
N ALA A 372 -2.30 14.18 34.34
CA ALA A 372 -2.02 13.04 33.45
C ALA A 372 -3.05 12.98 32.30
N GLY A 373 -2.57 12.91 31.06
CA GLY A 373 -3.39 12.86 29.86
C GLY A 373 -3.55 14.19 29.11
N LYS A 374 -3.12 15.32 29.68
CA LYS A 374 -2.90 16.56 28.93
C LYS A 374 -1.44 16.58 28.45
N THR A 375 -1.20 15.95 27.33
CA THR A 375 0.11 16.04 26.65
C THR A 375 0.10 17.33 25.85
N GLY A 376 0.75 18.38 26.37
CA GLY A 376 0.87 19.65 25.67
C GLY A 376 1.71 19.51 24.40
N GLY A 377 1.08 19.27 23.25
CA GLY A 377 1.74 19.34 21.96
C GLY A 377 2.29 20.75 21.72
N ILE A 378 3.26 20.85 20.86
CA ILE A 378 3.89 22.14 20.51
C ILE A 378 3.07 22.78 19.40
N VAL A 379 2.38 23.87 19.70
CA VAL A 379 1.65 24.67 18.69
C VAL A 379 2.42 25.94 18.40
N VAL A 380 2.76 26.19 17.16
CA VAL A 380 3.49 27.37 16.69
C VAL A 380 2.63 28.13 15.69
N LEU A 381 2.33 29.39 15.99
CA LEU A 381 1.54 30.27 15.11
C LEU A 381 2.46 31.10 14.21
N LEU A 382 2.33 30.93 12.90
CA LEU A 382 3.06 31.69 11.89
C LEU A 382 2.13 32.74 11.26
N THR A 383 2.38 34.01 11.51
CA THR A 383 1.54 35.14 11.07
C THR A 383 2.28 36.03 10.07
N GLY A 384 1.59 36.66 9.15
CA GLY A 384 2.17 37.64 8.23
C GLY A 384 1.58 37.61 6.83
N LEU A 385 2.04 38.51 5.96
CA LEU A 385 1.53 38.65 4.60
C LEU A 385 1.76 37.40 3.75
N PRO A 386 0.96 37.17 2.68
CA PRO A 386 1.19 36.07 1.76
C PRO A 386 2.58 36.13 1.10
N GLY A 387 3.24 34.97 0.98
CA GLY A 387 4.53 34.85 0.28
C GLY A 387 5.76 35.24 1.10
N THR A 388 5.63 35.49 2.39
CA THR A 388 6.74 35.84 3.29
C THR A 388 7.53 34.63 3.83
N GLY A 389 7.10 33.39 3.57
CA GLY A 389 7.87 32.19 3.91
C GLY A 389 7.28 31.34 5.05
N LYS A 390 6.08 31.62 5.52
CA LYS A 390 5.42 30.87 6.62
C LYS A 390 5.40 29.35 6.37
N THR A 391 4.72 28.92 5.31
CA THR A 391 4.64 27.51 4.91
C THR A 391 6.02 26.90 4.66
N LEU A 392 6.92 27.65 3.98
CA LEU A 392 8.28 27.22 3.69
C LEU A 392 9.07 26.92 4.98
N THR A 393 8.83 27.63 6.07
CA THR A 393 9.52 27.38 7.34
C THR A 393 9.19 25.99 7.87
N ALA A 394 7.92 25.60 7.92
CA ALA A 394 7.53 24.26 8.35
C ALA A 394 8.12 23.16 7.42
N GLU A 395 8.10 23.38 6.10
CA GLU A 395 8.68 22.46 5.11
C GLU A 395 10.18 22.28 5.34
N VAL A 396 10.93 23.35 5.47
CA VAL A 396 12.38 23.34 5.62
C VAL A 396 12.82 22.67 6.93
N TYR A 397 12.13 22.97 8.02
CA TYR A 397 12.48 22.39 9.31
C TYR A 397 12.09 20.92 9.42
N ALA A 398 10.94 20.51 8.91
CA ALA A 398 10.59 19.09 8.84
C ALA A 398 11.64 18.30 8.05
N GLU A 399 12.11 18.87 6.93
CA GLU A 399 13.15 18.28 6.08
C GLU A 399 14.50 18.17 6.80
N SER A 400 14.94 19.25 7.48
CA SER A 400 16.24 19.27 8.16
C SER A 400 16.31 18.34 9.37
N GLU A 401 15.17 18.12 10.04
CA GLU A 401 15.06 17.24 11.21
C GLU A 401 14.60 15.80 10.87
N GLU A 402 14.63 15.45 9.58
CA GLU A 402 14.29 14.11 9.07
C GLU A 402 12.89 13.63 9.47
N LYS A 403 11.94 14.57 9.58
CA LYS A 403 10.55 14.27 9.89
C LYS A 403 9.64 14.41 8.66
N ALA A 404 8.62 13.59 8.59
CA ALA A 404 7.59 13.79 7.58
C ALA A 404 6.84 15.09 7.84
N LEU A 405 6.54 15.85 6.79
CA LEU A 405 5.63 16.99 6.88
C LEU A 405 4.23 16.56 6.42
N TYR A 406 3.28 16.59 7.34
CA TYR A 406 1.87 16.38 7.05
C TYR A 406 1.16 17.73 6.92
N SER A 407 1.07 18.22 5.69
CA SER A 407 0.43 19.51 5.38
C SER A 407 -1.03 19.29 5.04
N VAL A 408 -1.93 19.91 5.80
CA VAL A 408 -3.38 19.86 5.61
C VAL A 408 -3.88 21.27 5.37
N GLN A 409 -4.71 21.43 4.33
CA GLN A 409 -5.40 22.69 4.09
C GLN A 409 -6.74 22.69 4.82
N CYS A 410 -7.11 23.82 5.41
CA CYS A 410 -8.37 23.95 6.14
C CYS A 410 -9.60 23.62 5.29
N SER A 411 -9.55 23.87 3.99
CA SER A 411 -10.61 23.51 3.05
C SER A 411 -10.87 21.99 2.95
N GLN A 412 -9.92 21.16 3.38
CA GLN A 412 -10.04 19.68 3.37
C GLN A 412 -10.76 19.14 4.61
N LEU A 413 -10.75 19.88 5.71
CA LEU A 413 -11.35 19.49 6.98
C LEU A 413 -12.85 19.86 7.07
N GLY A 414 -13.31 20.74 6.19
CA GLY A 414 -14.70 21.21 6.20
C GLY A 414 -14.99 22.32 7.21
N THR A 415 -16.26 22.75 7.25
CA THR A 415 -16.75 23.84 8.11
C THR A 415 -17.98 23.44 8.93
N ASP A 416 -18.43 22.20 8.86
CA ASP A 416 -19.44 21.68 9.79
C ASP A 416 -18.74 21.32 11.12
N PRO A 417 -19.17 21.87 12.26
CA PRO A 417 -18.50 21.64 13.54
C PRO A 417 -18.40 20.17 13.97
N ASN A 418 -19.39 19.35 13.65
CA ASN A 418 -19.40 17.93 14.02
C ASN A 418 -18.41 17.12 13.19
N ASP A 419 -18.44 17.31 11.87
CA ASP A 419 -17.52 16.63 10.95
C ASP A 419 -16.07 17.10 11.17
N LEU A 420 -15.89 18.40 11.49
CA LEU A 420 -14.59 19.01 11.74
C LEU A 420 -13.86 18.36 12.91
N GLU A 421 -14.56 18.08 14.03
CA GLU A 421 -13.94 17.43 15.19
C GLU A 421 -13.38 16.06 14.82
N ASP A 422 -14.21 15.25 14.17
CA ASP A 422 -13.81 13.90 13.74
C ASP A 422 -12.62 13.92 12.77
N GLU A 423 -12.63 14.84 11.80
CA GLU A 423 -11.53 14.94 10.82
C GLU A 423 -10.24 15.48 11.46
N LEU A 424 -10.33 16.45 12.37
CA LEU A 424 -9.15 16.94 13.12
C LEU A 424 -8.53 15.85 13.99
N LEU A 425 -9.36 15.06 14.70
CA LEU A 425 -8.88 13.96 15.52
C LEU A 425 -8.16 12.89 14.68
N LYS A 426 -8.69 12.53 13.50
CA LYS A 426 -8.04 11.61 12.57
C LYS A 426 -6.69 12.15 12.08
N VAL A 427 -6.66 13.41 11.69
CA VAL A 427 -5.45 14.09 11.20
C VAL A 427 -4.37 14.15 12.29
N PHE A 428 -4.73 14.51 13.51
CA PHE A 428 -3.79 14.55 14.64
C PHE A 428 -3.29 13.16 15.03
N ALA A 429 -4.17 12.16 15.05
CA ALA A 429 -3.77 10.77 15.31
C ALA A 429 -2.76 10.26 14.27
N ARG A 430 -2.94 10.59 12.98
CA ARG A 430 -1.96 10.27 11.93
C ARG A 430 -0.62 10.96 12.17
N ALA A 431 -0.64 12.28 12.42
CA ALA A 431 0.57 13.05 12.66
C ALA A 431 1.37 12.50 13.87
N GLN A 432 0.67 12.12 14.94
CA GLN A 432 1.26 11.51 16.12
C GLN A 432 1.89 10.16 15.83
N ARG A 433 1.16 9.25 15.13
CA ARG A 433 1.67 7.93 14.75
C ARG A 433 2.94 8.02 13.92
N TRP A 434 2.96 8.93 12.96
CA TRP A 434 4.12 9.12 12.07
C TRP A 434 5.24 9.93 12.71
N LYS A 435 5.04 10.47 13.92
CA LYS A 435 5.93 11.45 14.54
C LYS A 435 6.24 12.61 13.59
N ALA A 436 5.25 12.98 12.78
CA ALA A 436 5.38 13.98 11.74
C ALA A 436 5.26 15.40 12.29
N VAL A 437 5.87 16.35 11.60
CA VAL A 437 5.56 17.77 11.75
C VAL A 437 4.25 18.04 11.00
N MET A 438 3.27 18.59 11.69
CA MET A 438 1.99 18.91 11.11
C MET A 438 1.93 20.40 10.73
N LEU A 439 1.33 20.68 9.59
CA LEU A 439 1.08 22.03 9.10
C LEU A 439 -0.39 22.18 8.74
N LEU A 440 -1.10 23.04 9.45
CA LEU A 440 -2.41 23.56 9.02
C LEU A 440 -2.18 24.89 8.29
N ASP A 441 -2.23 24.81 6.97
CA ASP A 441 -1.98 25.99 6.12
C ASP A 441 -3.28 26.76 5.87
N GLU A 442 -3.18 28.08 5.87
CA GLU A 442 -4.33 28.99 5.71
C GLU A 442 -5.43 28.74 6.76
N ALA A 443 -5.02 28.64 8.03
CA ALA A 443 -5.92 28.34 9.15
C ALA A 443 -6.87 29.52 9.53
N ASP A 444 -7.00 30.53 8.67
CA ASP A 444 -7.74 31.75 8.93
C ASP A 444 -9.15 31.50 9.49
N VAL A 445 -9.86 30.48 8.96
CA VAL A 445 -11.22 30.12 9.40
C VAL A 445 -11.24 29.57 10.84
N TYR A 446 -10.20 28.83 11.24
CA TYR A 446 -10.16 28.17 12.56
C TYR A 446 -9.56 29.01 13.66
N VAL A 447 -8.77 30.02 13.29
CA VAL A 447 -8.11 30.91 14.26
C VAL A 447 -8.77 32.30 14.39
N HIS A 448 -9.82 32.56 13.60
CA HIS A 448 -10.50 33.86 13.57
C HIS A 448 -11.16 34.20 14.91
N GLU A 449 -11.11 35.48 15.30
CA GLU A 449 -11.75 35.98 16.50
C GLU A 449 -13.26 35.69 16.53
N ARG A 450 -13.76 35.24 17.68
CA ARG A 450 -15.18 34.96 17.88
C ARG A 450 -15.99 36.24 17.90
N GLY A 451 -17.07 36.27 17.14
CA GLY A 451 -17.95 37.43 16.99
C GLY A 451 -19.43 37.05 17.07
N ASN A 452 -20.24 37.68 16.24
CA ASN A 452 -21.69 37.47 16.20
C ASN A 452 -22.13 36.24 15.39
N ASP A 453 -21.21 35.60 14.66
CA ASP A 453 -21.50 34.42 13.88
C ASP A 453 -21.40 33.16 14.74
N LEU A 454 -22.55 32.53 15.03
CA LEU A 454 -22.63 31.33 15.87
C LEU A 454 -21.91 30.13 15.22
N GLN A 455 -21.96 29.98 13.89
CA GLN A 455 -21.29 28.91 13.22
C GLN A 455 -19.76 29.06 13.30
N GLN A 456 -19.27 30.27 13.06
CA GLN A 456 -17.83 30.57 13.21
C GLN A 456 -17.36 30.33 14.66
N ASN A 457 -18.13 30.76 15.63
CA ASN A 457 -17.82 30.56 17.06
C ASN A 457 -17.78 29.05 17.41
N ALA A 458 -18.68 28.24 16.84
CA ALA A 458 -18.68 26.79 17.03
C ALA A 458 -17.42 26.11 16.43
N ILE A 459 -17.01 26.52 15.22
CA ILE A 459 -15.79 26.05 14.56
C ILE A 459 -14.55 26.34 15.44
N VAL A 460 -14.39 27.60 15.90
CA VAL A 460 -13.27 27.99 16.77
C VAL A 460 -13.31 27.23 18.10
N GLY A 461 -14.52 27.01 18.66
CA GLY A 461 -14.71 26.24 19.87
C GLY A 461 -14.29 24.78 19.76
N VAL A 462 -14.64 24.12 18.66
CA VAL A 462 -14.20 22.75 18.34
C VAL A 462 -12.68 22.70 18.19
N PHE A 463 -12.12 23.63 17.43
CA PHE A 463 -10.67 23.69 17.21
C PHE A 463 -9.89 23.89 18.51
N LEU A 464 -10.34 24.82 19.39
CA LEU A 464 -9.76 25.03 20.72
C LEU A 464 -9.77 23.76 21.57
N ARG A 465 -10.88 23.02 21.56
CA ARG A 465 -11.02 21.77 22.31
C ARG A 465 -10.02 20.71 21.81
N VAL A 466 -9.94 20.51 20.51
CA VAL A 466 -9.08 19.48 19.92
C VAL A 466 -7.60 19.83 20.11
N LEU A 467 -7.22 21.11 20.09
CA LEU A 467 -5.84 21.56 20.36
C LEU A 467 -5.33 21.17 21.75
N GLU A 468 -6.21 20.99 22.74
CA GLU A 468 -5.80 20.59 24.11
C GLU A 468 -5.29 19.16 24.19
N TYR A 469 -5.71 18.29 23.25
CA TYR A 469 -5.39 16.87 23.26
C TYR A 469 -4.36 16.46 22.20
N GLN A 470 -3.94 17.41 21.36
CA GLN A 470 -2.92 17.10 20.35
C GLN A 470 -1.53 16.99 21.00
N SER A 471 -0.70 16.05 20.53
CA SER A 471 0.64 15.79 21.08
C SER A 471 1.76 15.93 20.03
N SER A 472 1.40 16.27 18.78
CA SER A 472 2.38 16.48 17.70
C SER A 472 2.90 17.92 17.67
N ILE A 473 3.93 18.16 16.85
CA ILE A 473 4.38 19.53 16.54
C ILE A 473 3.47 20.08 15.44
N LEU A 474 2.73 21.14 15.76
CA LEU A 474 1.74 21.74 14.88
C LEU A 474 2.13 23.19 14.53
N PHE A 475 2.29 23.45 13.24
CA PHE A 475 2.39 24.79 12.70
C PHE A 475 1.03 25.25 12.17
N LEU A 476 0.58 26.40 12.62
CA LEU A 476 -0.61 27.10 12.10
C LEU A 476 -0.15 28.30 11.29
N THR A 477 -0.64 28.48 10.06
CA THR A 477 -0.36 29.69 9.28
C THR A 477 -1.61 30.54 9.11
N THR A 478 -1.46 31.83 9.23
CA THR A 478 -2.52 32.80 8.92
C THR A 478 -1.97 34.01 8.16
N ASN A 479 -2.78 34.53 7.26
CA ASN A 479 -2.51 35.76 6.52
C ASN A 479 -3.15 36.99 7.20
N ARG A 480 -3.89 36.79 8.32
CA ARG A 480 -4.64 37.80 9.04
C ARG A 480 -4.20 37.84 10.50
N PRO A 481 -3.04 38.46 10.78
CA PRO A 481 -2.47 38.47 12.15
C PRO A 481 -3.33 39.20 13.17
N GLU A 482 -4.14 40.17 12.74
CA GLU A 482 -5.02 40.97 13.58
C GLU A 482 -6.32 40.20 13.98
N ASP A 483 -6.74 39.23 13.21
CA ASP A 483 -8.01 38.53 13.39
C ASP A 483 -7.87 37.25 14.23
N VAL A 484 -6.75 37.03 14.90
CA VAL A 484 -6.49 35.81 15.67
C VAL A 484 -7.15 35.87 17.04
N ASP A 485 -8.00 34.87 17.34
CA ASP A 485 -8.65 34.72 18.65
C ASP A 485 -7.63 34.56 19.77
N ASP A 486 -7.80 35.32 20.85
CA ASP A 486 -6.89 35.35 22.01
C ASP A 486 -6.74 33.97 22.67
N ALA A 487 -7.81 33.18 22.70
CA ALA A 487 -7.75 31.83 23.26
C ALA A 487 -6.90 30.86 22.40
N ILE A 488 -6.87 31.04 21.08
CA ILE A 488 -5.96 30.32 20.19
C ILE A 488 -4.51 30.78 20.41
N ALA A 489 -4.31 32.12 20.45
CA ALA A 489 -2.98 32.68 20.67
C ALA A 489 -2.36 32.20 22.00
N SER A 490 -3.17 32.10 23.06
CA SER A 490 -2.74 31.64 24.39
C SER A 490 -2.36 30.14 24.44
N ARG A 491 -2.87 29.32 23.50
CA ARG A 491 -2.50 27.90 23.37
C ARG A 491 -1.25 27.67 22.53
N CYS A 492 -0.81 28.69 21.80
CA CYS A 492 0.41 28.61 21.02
C CYS A 492 1.63 28.87 21.93
N ILE A 493 2.61 27.94 21.91
CA ILE A 493 3.86 28.10 22.67
C ILE A 493 4.72 29.23 22.11
N ALA A 494 4.59 29.50 20.80
CA ALA A 494 5.30 30.57 20.12
C ALA A 494 4.44 31.21 19.02
N ARG A 495 4.62 32.50 18.81
CA ARG A 495 4.09 33.26 17.67
C ARG A 495 5.25 33.86 16.89
N LEU A 496 5.40 33.49 15.61
CA LEU A 496 6.40 34.03 14.71
C LEU A 496 5.73 34.94 13.68
N SER A 497 6.13 36.21 13.68
CA SER A 497 5.58 37.22 12.77
C SER A 497 6.53 37.42 11.59
N TYR A 498 6.00 37.20 10.39
CA TYR A 498 6.72 37.34 9.12
C TYR A 498 6.40 38.69 8.50
N GLN A 499 7.44 39.48 8.29
CA GLN A 499 7.36 40.74 7.58
C GLN A 499 7.89 40.60 6.16
N VAL A 500 7.63 41.58 5.33
CA VAL A 500 8.30 41.73 4.05
C VAL A 500 9.82 41.86 4.29
N PRO A 501 10.66 41.09 3.59
CA PRO A 501 12.09 41.12 3.85
C PRO A 501 12.69 42.49 3.56
N ASP A 502 13.58 42.95 4.43
CA ASP A 502 14.40 44.14 4.20
C ASP A 502 15.35 43.94 3.00
N ALA A 503 16.04 45.00 2.57
CA ALA A 503 16.89 45.00 1.39
C ALA A 503 18.01 43.93 1.46
N ASP A 504 18.59 43.71 2.65
CA ASP A 504 19.67 42.75 2.83
C ASP A 504 19.15 41.31 2.77
N ASN A 505 18.03 41.01 3.43
CA ASN A 505 17.40 39.73 3.39
C ASN A 505 16.79 39.42 2.01
N GLN A 506 16.21 40.42 1.34
CA GLN A 506 15.74 40.31 -0.03
C GLN A 506 16.88 39.96 -0.99
N ALA A 507 18.07 40.59 -0.86
CA ALA A 507 19.25 40.26 -1.67
C ALA A 507 19.69 38.81 -1.45
N LYS A 508 19.66 38.31 -0.20
CA LYS A 508 19.94 36.91 0.10
C LYS A 508 18.90 35.98 -0.54
N ILE A 509 17.60 36.32 -0.51
CA ILE A 509 16.53 35.56 -1.16
C ILE A 509 16.77 35.47 -2.66
N TRP A 510 17.09 36.59 -3.34
CA TRP A 510 17.43 36.61 -4.75
C TRP A 510 18.60 35.68 -5.06
N LYS A 511 19.65 35.72 -4.25
CA LYS A 511 20.84 34.87 -4.42
C LYS A 511 20.48 33.39 -4.29
N VAL A 512 19.85 32.98 -3.20
CA VAL A 512 19.48 31.58 -2.94
C VAL A 512 18.55 31.03 -4.02
N LEU A 513 17.52 31.79 -4.40
CA LEU A 513 16.56 31.36 -5.41
C LEU A 513 17.13 31.32 -6.82
N SER A 514 18.03 32.25 -7.17
CA SER A 514 18.71 32.23 -8.48
C SER A 514 19.65 31.03 -8.58
N GLU A 515 20.47 30.78 -7.56
CA GLU A 515 21.38 29.62 -7.50
C GLU A 515 20.61 28.31 -7.58
N SER A 516 19.50 28.16 -6.84
CA SER A 516 18.66 26.96 -6.87
C SER A 516 17.97 26.73 -8.22
N SER A 517 17.77 27.79 -9.00
CA SER A 517 17.16 27.74 -10.33
C SER A 517 18.20 27.60 -11.46
N GLY A 518 19.47 27.46 -11.13
CA GLY A 518 20.56 27.41 -12.12
C GLY A 518 20.79 28.74 -12.86
N ILE A 519 20.33 29.86 -12.27
CA ILE A 519 20.45 31.21 -12.85
C ILE A 519 21.62 31.92 -12.16
N SER A 520 22.59 32.40 -12.94
CA SER A 520 23.69 33.17 -12.38
C SER A 520 23.36 34.66 -12.45
N LEU A 521 23.15 35.29 -11.28
CA LEU A 521 23.01 36.73 -11.14
C LEU A 521 24.19 37.31 -10.38
N SER A 522 24.75 38.45 -10.89
CA SER A 522 25.83 39.12 -10.17
C SER A 522 25.29 39.83 -8.91
N THR A 523 26.11 39.94 -7.88
CA THR A 523 25.77 40.66 -6.65
C THR A 523 25.41 42.13 -6.94
N ALA A 524 26.04 42.76 -7.94
CA ALA A 524 25.72 44.12 -8.36
C ALA A 524 24.31 44.20 -8.96
N THR A 525 23.96 43.27 -9.86
CA THR A 525 22.61 43.18 -10.47
C THR A 525 21.54 42.96 -9.41
N ILE A 526 21.80 42.07 -8.44
CA ILE A 526 20.86 41.81 -7.33
C ILE A 526 20.61 43.08 -6.51
N LYS A 527 21.69 43.84 -6.15
CA LYS A 527 21.55 45.10 -5.39
C LYS A 527 20.73 46.14 -6.14
N GLU A 528 20.94 46.28 -7.44
CA GLU A 528 20.19 47.21 -8.29
C GLU A 528 18.70 46.82 -8.35
N ILE A 529 18.37 45.51 -8.51
CA ILE A 529 16.99 45.04 -8.53
C ILE A 529 16.31 45.31 -7.20
N VAL A 530 16.99 45.05 -6.09
CA VAL A 530 16.46 45.27 -4.72
C VAL A 530 16.23 46.75 -4.46
N ALA A 531 17.14 47.62 -4.83
CA ALA A 531 17.00 49.08 -4.64
C ALA A 531 15.75 49.66 -5.33
N GLU A 532 15.38 49.11 -6.49
CA GLU A 532 14.20 49.52 -7.25
C GLU A 532 12.89 48.81 -6.81
N ASN A 533 12.99 47.78 -5.96
CA ASN A 533 11.87 46.97 -5.56
C ASN A 533 11.92 46.58 -4.07
N PRO A 534 11.84 47.56 -3.15
CA PRO A 534 12.07 47.33 -1.72
C PRO A 534 11.00 46.45 -1.02
N GLU A 535 9.82 46.30 -1.62
CA GLU A 535 8.68 45.60 -1.00
C GLU A 535 8.35 44.23 -1.59
N MET A 536 9.33 43.56 -2.20
CA MET A 536 9.08 42.26 -2.79
C MET A 536 9.11 41.11 -1.77
N SER A 537 8.06 40.33 -1.75
CA SER A 537 8.01 39.08 -0.99
C SER A 537 8.86 37.97 -1.67
N GLY A 538 9.21 36.91 -0.93
CA GLY A 538 9.92 35.76 -1.49
C GLY A 538 9.14 35.07 -2.64
N ARG A 539 7.80 35.08 -2.60
CA ARG A 539 6.93 34.58 -3.68
C ARG A 539 7.08 35.43 -4.94
N ASP A 540 7.17 36.75 -4.80
CA ASP A 540 7.36 37.66 -5.91
C ASP A 540 8.70 37.40 -6.61
N VAL A 541 9.78 37.30 -5.84
CA VAL A 541 11.12 36.98 -6.34
C VAL A 541 11.10 35.66 -7.11
N LYS A 542 10.52 34.61 -6.53
CA LYS A 542 10.39 33.29 -7.17
C LYS A 542 9.63 33.34 -8.50
N ASN A 543 8.52 34.09 -8.55
CA ASN A 543 7.72 34.22 -9.78
C ASN A 543 8.46 35.00 -10.87
N LEU A 544 9.15 36.07 -10.51
CA LEU A 544 9.96 36.82 -11.46
C LEU A 544 11.13 36.01 -12.02
N LEU A 545 11.82 35.25 -11.16
CA LEU A 545 12.87 34.34 -11.60
C LEU A 545 12.35 33.26 -12.55
N LYS A 546 11.18 32.69 -12.28
CA LYS A 546 10.55 31.71 -13.19
C LYS A 546 10.25 32.31 -14.57
N LEU A 547 9.67 33.52 -14.61
CA LEU A 547 9.40 34.22 -15.87
C LEU A 547 10.70 34.58 -16.60
N ALA A 548 11.71 35.09 -15.89
CA ALA A 548 13.00 35.40 -16.44
C ALA A 548 13.71 34.16 -17.00
N ALA A 549 13.60 33.01 -16.32
CA ALA A 549 14.13 31.74 -16.82
C ALA A 549 13.47 31.31 -18.15
N LEU A 550 12.15 31.51 -18.29
CA LEU A 550 11.44 31.24 -19.54
C LEU A 550 11.93 32.16 -20.68
N VAL A 551 12.14 33.46 -20.39
CA VAL A 551 12.68 34.39 -21.35
C VAL A 551 14.10 33.98 -21.77
N MET A 552 14.96 33.61 -20.80
CA MET A 552 16.32 33.14 -21.08
C MET A 552 16.30 31.87 -21.96
N LYS A 553 15.45 30.92 -21.68
CA LYS A 553 15.32 29.68 -22.46
C LYS A 553 14.91 29.94 -23.91
N ASN A 554 14.03 30.91 -24.13
CA ASN A 554 13.53 31.25 -25.47
C ASN A 554 14.49 32.18 -26.27
N THR A 555 15.21 33.08 -25.59
CA THR A 555 16.06 34.06 -26.24
C THR A 555 17.53 33.69 -26.27
N GLY A 556 17.97 32.71 -25.50
CA GLY A 556 19.39 32.33 -25.33
C GLY A 556 20.24 33.39 -24.61
N LYS A 557 19.64 34.47 -24.11
CA LYS A 557 20.35 35.58 -23.44
C LYS A 557 20.36 35.40 -21.93
N SER A 558 21.48 35.77 -21.30
CA SER A 558 21.59 35.81 -19.84
C SER A 558 20.56 36.78 -19.21
N ILE A 559 20.14 36.47 -18.00
CA ILE A 559 19.19 37.32 -17.25
C ILE A 559 19.90 38.58 -16.78
N THR A 560 19.39 39.72 -17.21
CA THR A 560 19.86 41.06 -16.83
C THR A 560 18.77 41.80 -16.03
N LYS A 561 19.13 42.94 -15.44
CA LYS A 561 18.18 43.86 -14.82
C LYS A 561 17.00 44.16 -15.76
N GLN A 562 17.30 44.48 -17.03
CA GLN A 562 16.29 44.79 -18.06
C GLN A 562 15.33 43.61 -18.28
N THR A 563 15.82 42.37 -18.19
CA THR A 563 14.97 41.16 -18.26
C THR A 563 14.01 41.13 -17.10
N ILE A 564 14.46 41.43 -15.90
CA ILE A 564 13.59 41.46 -14.68
C ILE A 564 12.56 42.58 -14.79
N GLU A 565 12.93 43.77 -15.23
CA GLU A 565 12.00 44.89 -15.46
C GLU A 565 10.95 44.57 -16.53
N PHE A 566 11.36 43.88 -17.60
CA PHE A 566 10.45 43.42 -18.64
C PHE A 566 9.40 42.45 -18.08
N VAL A 567 9.83 41.39 -17.36
CA VAL A 567 8.92 40.39 -16.83
C VAL A 567 8.06 40.94 -15.68
N LYS A 568 8.53 41.97 -14.96
CA LYS A 568 7.75 42.67 -13.92
C LYS A 568 6.47 43.31 -14.46
N LYS A 569 6.45 43.74 -15.72
CA LYS A 569 5.26 44.33 -16.37
C LYS A 569 4.09 43.32 -16.46
N PHE A 570 4.40 42.03 -16.40
CA PHE A 570 3.43 40.92 -16.45
C PHE A 570 3.09 40.35 -15.08
N LYS A 571 3.62 40.94 -14.00
CA LYS A 571 3.22 40.56 -12.63
C LYS A 571 1.77 40.94 -12.43
N PRO A 572 0.90 39.99 -11.97
CA PRO A 572 -0.46 40.35 -11.57
C PRO A 572 -0.40 41.39 -10.46
N THR A 573 -0.88 42.58 -10.73
CA THR A 573 -1.08 43.61 -9.69
C THR A 573 -2.34 43.21 -8.95
N GLY A 574 -2.19 42.60 -7.77
CA GLY A 574 -3.30 42.47 -6.83
C GLY A 574 -3.71 43.88 -6.35
N LYS A 575 -4.96 44.26 -6.58
CA LYS A 575 -5.59 45.37 -5.88
C LYS A 575 -5.92 44.92 -4.49
#